data_08a71a4a50ae71d28bd8efdbe3475b9e
#
_entry.id   08a71a4a50ae71d28bd8efdbe3475b9e
#
_cell.length_a   1.000
_cell.length_b   1.000
_cell.length_c   1.000
_cell.angle_alpha   90.00
_cell.angle_beta   90.00
_cell.angle_gamma   90.00
#
_symmetry.space_group_name_H-M   'P 1'
#
loop_
_entity.id
_entity.type
_entity.pdbx_description
1 polymer ?
#
loop_
_entity_poly.entity_id
_entity_poly.type
_entity_poly.pdbx_seq_one_letter_code
_entity_poly.pdbx_strand_id
1 'polypeptide(L)'
;MNWEIFLRLLLAGTFGAIIGFERTSKKKEAGIRTHFLVALGSALIMVVSKYGFGDILHLQDIALDPSRVAAQVVSGIGFIGAGMIIFQRETVRGLTTAAGLWATAGIGLAVGAGMYWISLSATILVFVCLEFLHTGFGVFKAKHLKLTVHITKEEAIQEVLRLVNQNNMNMSTIEYREETAPRSPLDQPGKSVFILELELKMSSRQNITQLFNEVRNISGVDFARFD
;
A
#
# COMPACT_ATOMS: atom_id res chain seq x y z
N MET A 1 -10.98 -6.00 -40.57
CA MET A 1 -11.13 -4.94 -39.51
C MET A 1 -11.62 -5.50 -38.17
N ASN A 2 -12.71 -6.26 -38.14
CA ASN A 2 -13.28 -6.73 -36.85
C ASN A 2 -12.39 -7.66 -36.05
N TRP A 3 -11.61 -8.54 -36.71
CA TRP A 3 -10.70 -9.46 -36.02
C TRP A 3 -9.52 -8.78 -35.38
N GLU A 4 -8.97 -7.78 -36.02
CA GLU A 4 -7.86 -6.97 -35.46
C GLU A 4 -8.29 -6.21 -34.18
N ILE A 5 -9.48 -5.61 -34.23
CA ILE A 5 -10.05 -4.90 -33.04
C ILE A 5 -10.26 -5.89 -31.89
N PHE A 6 -10.81 -7.08 -32.18
CA PHE A 6 -10.98 -8.13 -31.17
C PHE A 6 -9.63 -8.51 -30.53
N LEU A 7 -8.59 -8.69 -31.36
CA LEU A 7 -7.24 -9.00 -30.84
C LEU A 7 -6.66 -7.87 -29.98
N ARG A 8 -6.90 -6.61 -30.34
CA ARG A 8 -6.50 -5.47 -29.51
C ARG A 8 -7.16 -5.51 -28.14
N LEU A 9 -8.45 -5.74 -28.09
CA LEU A 9 -9.20 -5.83 -26.84
C LEU A 9 -8.71 -6.99 -25.97
N LEU A 10 -8.50 -8.16 -26.57
CA LEU A 10 -7.96 -9.33 -25.87
C LEU A 10 -6.56 -9.07 -25.33
N LEU A 11 -5.69 -8.49 -26.13
CA LEU A 11 -4.31 -8.15 -25.75
C LEU A 11 -4.28 -7.12 -24.60
N ALA A 12 -5.12 -6.09 -24.67
CA ALA A 12 -5.24 -5.10 -23.60
C ALA A 12 -5.67 -5.74 -22.29
N GLY A 13 -6.72 -6.57 -22.33
CA GLY A 13 -7.18 -7.33 -21.16
C GLY A 13 -6.07 -8.23 -20.60
N THR A 14 -5.31 -8.92 -21.46
CA THR A 14 -4.18 -9.77 -21.05
C THR A 14 -3.10 -8.98 -20.34
N PHE A 15 -2.69 -7.83 -20.86
CA PHE A 15 -1.71 -6.97 -20.20
C PHE A 15 -2.20 -6.47 -18.85
N GLY A 16 -3.47 -6.07 -18.75
CA GLY A 16 -4.10 -5.74 -17.48
C GLY A 16 -4.11 -6.91 -16.50
N ALA A 17 -4.44 -8.14 -16.99
CA ALA A 17 -4.44 -9.34 -16.17
C ALA A 17 -3.06 -9.68 -15.61
N ILE A 18 -1.99 -9.50 -16.39
CA ILE A 18 -0.60 -9.73 -15.94
C ILE A 18 -0.26 -8.82 -14.75
N ILE A 19 -0.56 -7.52 -14.87
CA ILE A 19 -0.35 -6.57 -13.77
C ILE A 19 -1.23 -6.95 -12.56
N GLY A 20 -2.51 -7.25 -12.81
CA GLY A 20 -3.47 -7.60 -11.77
C GLY A 20 -3.14 -8.91 -11.06
N PHE A 21 -2.45 -9.86 -11.71
CA PHE A 21 -2.01 -11.11 -11.11
C PHE A 21 -1.01 -10.86 -9.96
N GLU A 22 -0.02 -10.01 -10.18
CA GLU A 22 0.91 -9.57 -9.13
C GLU A 22 0.15 -8.94 -7.95
N ARG A 23 -0.82 -8.06 -8.24
CA ARG A 23 -1.62 -7.39 -7.20
C ARG A 23 -2.45 -8.39 -6.39
N THR A 24 -3.07 -9.38 -7.05
CA THR A 24 -3.84 -10.44 -6.38
C THR A 24 -2.94 -11.30 -5.51
N SER A 25 -1.76 -11.70 -6.01
CA SER A 25 -0.78 -12.50 -5.26
C SER A 25 -0.31 -11.80 -4.00
N LYS A 26 -0.22 -10.47 -4.01
CA LYS A 26 0.14 -9.64 -2.85
C LYS A 26 -1.05 -9.14 -2.03
N LYS A 27 -2.26 -9.70 -2.26
CA LYS A 27 -3.49 -9.35 -1.53
C LYS A 27 -3.78 -7.85 -1.51
N LYS A 28 -3.58 -7.16 -2.66
CA LYS A 28 -3.90 -5.73 -2.82
C LYS A 28 -5.37 -5.56 -3.23
N GLU A 29 -5.90 -4.34 -3.03
CA GLU A 29 -7.32 -4.02 -3.17
C GLU A 29 -7.86 -4.24 -4.60
N ALA A 30 -7.06 -3.88 -5.64
CA ALA A 30 -7.40 -4.13 -7.04
C ALA A 30 -6.56 -5.28 -7.60
N GLY A 31 -7.20 -6.36 -7.98
CA GLY A 31 -6.58 -7.58 -8.50
C GLY A 31 -6.76 -7.76 -10.02
N ILE A 32 -6.67 -9.03 -10.46
CA ILE A 32 -6.75 -9.44 -11.87
C ILE A 32 -7.99 -8.88 -12.57
N ARG A 33 -9.18 -9.08 -11.99
CA ARG A 33 -10.44 -8.66 -12.61
C ARG A 33 -10.49 -7.15 -12.85
N THR A 34 -10.07 -6.37 -11.88
CA THR A 34 -10.08 -4.91 -11.95
C THR A 34 -9.13 -4.39 -13.03
N HIS A 35 -7.88 -4.86 -13.04
CA HIS A 35 -6.89 -4.45 -14.03
C HIS A 35 -7.26 -4.92 -15.44
N PHE A 36 -7.78 -6.14 -15.60
CA PHE A 36 -8.31 -6.65 -16.87
C PHE A 36 -9.39 -5.70 -17.42
N LEU A 37 -10.41 -5.40 -16.62
CA LEU A 37 -11.53 -4.55 -17.05
C LEU A 37 -11.11 -3.11 -17.34
N VAL A 38 -10.19 -2.55 -16.57
CA VAL A 38 -9.67 -1.20 -16.81
C VAL A 38 -8.91 -1.14 -18.14
N ALA A 39 -8.02 -2.09 -18.40
CA ALA A 39 -7.28 -2.14 -19.66
C ALA A 39 -8.19 -2.38 -20.86
N LEU A 40 -9.11 -3.35 -20.75
CA LEU A 40 -10.08 -3.68 -21.79
C LEU A 40 -10.99 -2.47 -22.11
N GLY A 41 -11.57 -1.84 -21.08
CA GLY A 41 -12.46 -0.69 -21.24
C GLY A 41 -11.72 0.51 -21.83
N SER A 42 -10.49 0.76 -21.42
CA SER A 42 -9.65 1.84 -21.98
C SER A 42 -9.33 1.58 -23.46
N ALA A 43 -9.00 0.33 -23.83
CA ALA A 43 -8.75 -0.05 -25.23
C ALA A 43 -10.01 0.09 -26.07
N LEU A 44 -11.18 -0.32 -25.55
CA LEU A 44 -12.46 -0.16 -26.22
C LEU A 44 -12.77 1.31 -26.49
N ILE A 45 -12.63 2.19 -25.48
CA ILE A 45 -12.86 3.62 -25.65
C ILE A 45 -11.90 4.20 -26.70
N MET A 46 -10.63 3.78 -26.71
CA MET A 46 -9.66 4.23 -27.74
C MET A 46 -10.06 3.75 -29.14
N VAL A 47 -10.54 2.52 -29.28
CA VAL A 47 -11.04 1.99 -30.54
C VAL A 47 -12.26 2.79 -31.03
N VAL A 48 -13.22 3.05 -30.14
CA VAL A 48 -14.39 3.91 -30.46
C VAL A 48 -13.94 5.32 -30.85
N SER A 49 -13.01 5.91 -30.09
CA SER A 49 -12.48 7.25 -30.36
C SER A 49 -11.83 7.36 -31.76
N LYS A 50 -11.15 6.30 -32.19
CA LYS A 50 -10.41 6.30 -33.48
C LYS A 50 -11.25 5.86 -34.68
N TYR A 51 -12.19 4.94 -34.48
CA TYR A 51 -12.88 4.27 -35.59
C TYR A 51 -14.41 4.39 -35.53
N GLY A 52 -14.98 4.84 -34.39
CA GLY A 52 -16.42 4.80 -34.17
C GLY A 52 -17.22 5.83 -34.96
N PHE A 53 -16.58 6.83 -35.57
CA PHE A 53 -17.23 7.95 -36.25
C PHE A 53 -16.94 7.99 -37.76
N GLY A 54 -16.46 6.86 -38.33
CA GLY A 54 -16.05 6.78 -39.74
C GLY A 54 -17.18 7.02 -40.74
N ASP A 55 -18.42 6.79 -40.34
CA ASP A 55 -19.63 6.97 -41.13
C ASP A 55 -20.00 8.44 -41.43
N ILE A 56 -19.52 9.38 -40.58
CA ILE A 56 -19.84 10.79 -40.72
C ILE A 56 -18.67 11.64 -41.26
N LEU A 57 -17.46 11.06 -41.37
CA LEU A 57 -16.26 11.80 -41.78
C LEU A 57 -16.29 12.29 -43.25
N HIS A 58 -17.17 11.77 -44.09
CA HIS A 58 -17.35 12.19 -45.44
C HIS A 58 -18.31 13.38 -45.60
N LEU A 59 -18.93 13.84 -44.51
CA LEU A 59 -19.77 15.02 -44.52
C LEU A 59 -18.91 16.28 -44.46
N GLN A 60 -19.39 17.38 -45.14
CA GLN A 60 -18.66 18.63 -45.15
C GLN A 60 -18.52 19.21 -43.75
N ASP A 61 -17.37 19.83 -43.50
CA ASP A 61 -17.04 20.54 -42.25
C ASP A 61 -16.97 19.66 -40.99
N ILE A 62 -16.83 18.33 -41.15
CA ILE A 62 -16.60 17.42 -40.00
C ILE A 62 -15.13 16.99 -39.94
N ALA A 63 -14.47 17.30 -38.82
CA ALA A 63 -13.14 16.82 -38.48
C ALA A 63 -13.17 15.95 -37.22
N LEU A 64 -12.55 14.79 -37.29
CA LEU A 64 -12.41 13.87 -36.17
C LEU A 64 -11.13 14.21 -35.38
N ASP A 65 -11.29 14.37 -34.08
CA ASP A 65 -10.18 14.38 -33.14
C ASP A 65 -10.22 13.13 -32.27
N PRO A 66 -9.42 12.10 -32.56
CA PRO A 66 -9.41 10.85 -31.81
C PRO A 66 -8.94 11.01 -30.36
N SER A 67 -8.35 12.13 -30.00
CA SER A 67 -7.86 12.36 -28.63
C SER A 67 -9.00 12.70 -27.66
N ARG A 68 -10.09 13.32 -28.12
CA ARG A 68 -11.13 13.88 -27.25
C ARG A 68 -11.86 12.83 -26.42
N VAL A 69 -12.32 11.74 -27.04
CA VAL A 69 -13.02 10.66 -26.33
C VAL A 69 -12.04 9.86 -25.50
N ALA A 70 -10.83 9.58 -26.05
CA ALA A 70 -9.78 8.86 -25.34
C ALA A 70 -9.29 9.62 -24.08
N ALA A 71 -9.23 10.95 -24.13
CA ALA A 71 -8.82 11.78 -23.00
C ALA A 71 -9.75 11.62 -21.78
N GLN A 72 -11.04 11.30 -22.01
CA GLN A 72 -11.99 11.06 -20.91
C GLN A 72 -11.63 9.82 -20.07
N VAL A 73 -10.91 8.86 -20.62
CA VAL A 73 -10.38 7.72 -19.85
C VAL A 73 -9.38 8.20 -18.80
N VAL A 74 -8.47 9.11 -19.18
CA VAL A 74 -7.44 9.64 -18.26
C VAL A 74 -8.07 10.42 -17.12
N SER A 75 -9.12 11.20 -17.41
CA SER A 75 -9.90 11.91 -16.39
C SER A 75 -10.73 10.96 -15.55
N GLY A 76 -11.48 10.04 -16.19
CA GLY A 76 -12.40 9.11 -15.53
C GLY A 76 -11.73 8.10 -14.60
N ILE A 77 -10.55 7.60 -14.97
CA ILE A 77 -9.80 6.67 -14.12
C ILE A 77 -9.34 7.34 -12.80
N GLY A 78 -9.19 8.67 -12.81
CA GLY A 78 -8.87 9.43 -11.62
C GLY A 78 -9.95 9.29 -10.53
N PHE A 79 -11.22 9.21 -10.89
CA PHE A 79 -12.33 8.96 -9.97
C PHE A 79 -12.25 7.58 -9.32
N ILE A 80 -11.96 6.53 -10.12
CA ILE A 80 -11.76 5.16 -9.61
C ILE A 80 -10.52 5.12 -8.71
N GLY A 81 -9.43 5.77 -9.13
CA GLY A 81 -8.19 5.87 -8.34
C GLY A 81 -8.41 6.55 -7.00
N ALA A 82 -9.13 7.66 -6.98
CA ALA A 82 -9.47 8.37 -5.74
C ALA A 82 -10.29 7.50 -4.79
N GLY A 83 -11.25 6.71 -5.31
CA GLY A 83 -12.04 5.76 -4.54
C GLY A 83 -11.23 4.63 -3.90
N MET A 84 -10.01 4.36 -4.41
CA MET A 84 -9.10 3.34 -3.84
C MET A 84 -8.20 3.88 -2.73
N ILE A 85 -8.13 5.21 -2.55
CA ILE A 85 -7.28 5.83 -1.53
C ILE A 85 -8.08 5.98 -0.24
N ILE A 86 -7.63 5.30 0.80
CA ILE A 86 -8.29 5.27 2.10
C ILE A 86 -7.38 5.93 3.13
N PHE A 87 -7.92 6.94 3.82
CA PHE A 87 -7.29 7.54 5.00
C PHE A 87 -7.80 6.81 6.25
N GLN A 88 -6.90 6.15 6.96
CA GLN A 88 -7.24 5.44 8.18
C GLN A 88 -6.27 5.84 9.30
N ARG A 89 -6.79 6.59 10.27
CA ARG A 89 -5.99 7.23 11.34
C ARG A 89 -4.86 8.05 10.73
N GLU A 90 -3.60 7.76 10.97
CA GLU A 90 -2.44 8.49 10.44
C GLU A 90 -1.82 7.84 9.18
N THR A 91 -2.47 6.84 8.61
CA THR A 91 -1.94 6.11 7.46
C THR A 91 -2.80 6.28 6.22
N VAL A 92 -2.14 6.43 5.06
CA VAL A 92 -2.78 6.46 3.74
C VAL A 92 -2.51 5.14 3.04
N ARG A 93 -3.58 4.46 2.61
CA ARG A 93 -3.51 3.20 1.84
C ARG A 93 -4.07 3.38 0.44
N GLY A 94 -3.71 2.49 -0.48
CA GLY A 94 -4.27 2.47 -1.83
C GLY A 94 -3.56 3.35 -2.86
N LEU A 95 -2.59 4.22 -2.50
CA LEU A 95 -1.89 5.11 -3.43
C LEU A 95 -1.23 4.35 -4.59
N THR A 96 -0.47 3.29 -4.30
CA THR A 96 0.18 2.45 -5.33
C THR A 96 -0.86 1.73 -6.19
N THR A 97 -1.97 1.30 -5.59
CA THR A 97 -3.07 0.65 -6.32
C THR A 97 -3.73 1.62 -7.29
N ALA A 98 -4.02 2.86 -6.87
CA ALA A 98 -4.57 3.92 -7.70
C ALA A 98 -3.63 4.26 -8.88
N ALA A 99 -2.34 4.44 -8.62
CA ALA A 99 -1.33 4.68 -9.65
C ALA A 99 -1.21 3.49 -10.64
N GLY A 100 -1.29 2.25 -10.14
CA GLY A 100 -1.30 1.05 -10.97
C GLY A 100 -2.50 0.98 -11.91
N LEU A 101 -3.70 1.31 -11.43
CA LEU A 101 -4.91 1.38 -12.25
C LEU A 101 -4.81 2.47 -13.32
N TRP A 102 -4.27 3.64 -12.96
CA TRP A 102 -4.04 4.74 -13.89
C TRP A 102 -3.07 4.34 -15.03
N ALA A 103 -1.95 3.71 -14.68
CA ALA A 103 -1.00 3.18 -15.66
C ALA A 103 -1.62 2.08 -16.54
N THR A 104 -2.43 1.19 -15.96
CA THR A 104 -3.14 0.12 -16.68
C THR A 104 -4.13 0.69 -17.69
N ALA A 105 -4.82 1.79 -17.37
CA ALA A 105 -5.70 2.49 -18.31
C ALA A 105 -4.91 3.06 -19.49
N GLY A 106 -3.74 3.66 -19.24
CA GLY A 106 -2.82 4.14 -20.28
C GLY A 106 -2.34 3.02 -21.20
N ILE A 107 -2.00 1.85 -20.64
CA ILE A 107 -1.63 0.64 -21.42
C ILE A 107 -2.79 0.22 -22.32
N GLY A 108 -4.02 0.20 -21.80
CA GLY A 108 -5.21 -0.11 -22.57
C GLY A 108 -5.43 0.85 -23.74
N LEU A 109 -5.31 2.17 -23.50
CA LEU A 109 -5.37 3.19 -24.55
C LEU A 109 -4.31 2.96 -25.65
N ALA A 110 -3.08 2.64 -25.26
CA ALA A 110 -1.98 2.39 -26.19
C ALA A 110 -2.24 1.15 -27.05
N VAL A 111 -2.72 0.05 -26.47
CA VAL A 111 -3.11 -1.16 -27.22
C VAL A 111 -4.27 -0.85 -28.20
N GLY A 112 -5.30 -0.15 -27.74
CA GLY A 112 -6.44 0.28 -28.56
C GLY A 112 -6.01 1.14 -29.74
N ALA A 113 -5.00 2.01 -29.55
CA ALA A 113 -4.40 2.83 -30.61
C ALA A 113 -3.56 2.01 -31.60
N GLY A 114 -3.17 0.77 -31.27
CA GLY A 114 -2.28 -0.08 -32.07
C GLY A 114 -0.80 0.07 -31.74
N MET A 115 -0.45 0.70 -30.61
CA MET A 115 0.92 0.93 -30.15
C MET A 115 1.45 -0.26 -29.33
N TYR A 116 1.57 -1.43 -29.96
CA TYR A 116 1.82 -2.71 -29.26
C TYR A 116 3.15 -2.76 -28.52
N TRP A 117 4.24 -2.28 -29.13
CA TRP A 117 5.56 -2.26 -28.51
C TRP A 117 5.63 -1.34 -27.29
N ILE A 118 4.99 -0.20 -27.38
CA ILE A 118 4.94 0.77 -26.28
C ILE A 118 4.12 0.19 -25.12
N SER A 119 2.97 -0.42 -25.41
CA SER A 119 2.12 -1.06 -24.40
C SER A 119 2.81 -2.24 -23.72
N LEU A 120 3.53 -3.08 -24.48
CA LEU A 120 4.32 -4.18 -23.93
C LEU A 120 5.42 -3.67 -23.01
N SER A 121 6.20 -2.69 -23.47
CA SER A 121 7.26 -2.08 -22.68
C SER A 121 6.70 -1.45 -21.39
N ALA A 122 5.58 -0.72 -21.48
CA ALA A 122 4.93 -0.13 -20.32
C ALA A 122 4.43 -1.19 -19.35
N THR A 123 3.86 -2.30 -19.84
CA THR A 123 3.40 -3.43 -19.00
C THR A 123 4.57 -4.04 -18.23
N ILE A 124 5.71 -4.28 -18.90
CA ILE A 124 6.91 -4.81 -18.25
C ILE A 124 7.42 -3.84 -17.20
N LEU A 125 7.53 -2.55 -17.51
CA LEU A 125 8.02 -1.54 -16.57
C LEU A 125 7.12 -1.40 -15.36
N VAL A 126 5.79 -1.38 -15.55
CA VAL A 126 4.82 -1.32 -14.44
C VAL A 126 4.93 -2.58 -13.58
N PHE A 127 5.01 -3.77 -14.20
CA PHE A 127 5.16 -5.03 -13.47
C PHE A 127 6.44 -5.05 -12.65
N VAL A 128 7.57 -4.68 -13.24
CA VAL A 128 8.87 -4.59 -12.56
C VAL A 128 8.82 -3.57 -11.42
N CYS A 129 8.22 -2.41 -11.64
CA CYS A 129 8.05 -1.39 -10.59
C CYS A 129 7.26 -1.93 -9.39
N LEU A 130 6.13 -2.59 -9.65
CA LEU A 130 5.26 -3.13 -8.59
C LEU A 130 5.89 -4.30 -7.84
N GLU A 131 6.70 -5.13 -8.51
CA GLU A 131 7.38 -6.29 -7.93
C GLU A 131 8.63 -5.89 -7.14
N PHE A 132 9.55 -5.14 -7.77
CA PHE A 132 10.89 -4.92 -7.22
C PHE A 132 11.00 -3.71 -6.30
N LEU A 133 10.29 -2.62 -6.56
CA LEU A 133 10.34 -1.46 -5.67
C LEU A 133 9.72 -1.73 -4.30
N HIS A 134 8.78 -2.67 -4.22
CA HIS A 134 8.24 -3.13 -2.94
C HIS A 134 9.27 -3.93 -2.14
N THR A 135 10.13 -4.71 -2.80
CA THR A 135 11.11 -5.60 -2.16
C THR A 135 12.43 -4.90 -1.90
N GLY A 136 12.89 -4.06 -2.84
CA GLY A 136 14.19 -3.37 -2.75
C GLY A 136 14.28 -2.30 -1.67
N PHE A 137 13.19 -1.57 -1.40
CA PHE A 137 13.13 -0.59 -0.31
C PHE A 137 12.71 -1.20 1.03
N GLY A 138 12.28 -2.46 1.07
CA GLY A 138 11.97 -3.18 2.31
C GLY A 138 13.18 -3.40 3.22
N VAL A 139 14.40 -3.36 2.66
CA VAL A 139 15.66 -3.42 3.43
C VAL A 139 15.84 -2.19 4.34
N PHE A 140 15.20 -1.06 4.01
CA PHE A 140 15.21 0.16 4.83
C PHE A 140 13.95 0.33 5.70
N LYS A 141 13.00 -0.60 5.67
CA LYS A 141 11.88 -0.56 6.62
C LYS A 141 12.41 -0.98 7.99
N ALA A 142 12.87 0.00 8.77
CA ALA A 142 13.07 -0.20 10.19
C ALA A 142 11.77 -0.78 10.76
N LYS A 143 11.83 -1.99 11.34
CA LYS A 143 10.68 -2.57 12.02
C LYS A 143 10.34 -1.66 13.20
N HIS A 144 9.14 -1.10 13.17
CA HIS A 144 8.57 -0.46 14.33
C HIS A 144 8.00 -1.57 15.22
N LEU A 145 8.46 -1.62 16.44
CA LEU A 145 7.99 -2.52 17.48
C LEU A 145 7.44 -1.66 18.60
N LYS A 146 6.26 -2.02 19.07
CA LYS A 146 5.69 -1.39 20.25
C LYS A 146 5.99 -2.30 21.46
N LEU A 147 6.77 -1.78 22.40
CA LEU A 147 7.05 -2.42 23.68
C LEU A 147 6.13 -1.81 24.73
N THR A 148 5.24 -2.62 25.28
CA THR A 148 4.39 -2.26 26.41
C THR A 148 4.91 -2.95 27.67
N VAL A 149 5.23 -2.19 28.72
CA VAL A 149 5.74 -2.70 29.99
C VAL A 149 4.88 -2.20 31.13
N HIS A 150 4.42 -3.11 31.98
CA HIS A 150 3.72 -2.78 33.23
C HIS A 150 4.73 -2.80 34.38
N ILE A 151 4.87 -1.69 35.06
CA ILE A 151 5.91 -1.44 36.04
C ILE A 151 5.26 -1.09 37.39
N THR A 152 5.72 -1.71 38.45
CA THR A 152 5.24 -1.48 39.83
C THR A 152 6.20 -0.63 40.67
N LYS A 153 7.43 -0.40 40.17
CA LYS A 153 8.43 0.44 40.84
C LYS A 153 8.95 1.49 39.87
N GLU A 154 8.88 2.75 40.22
CA GLU A 154 9.31 3.88 39.36
C GLU A 154 10.78 3.77 38.92
N GLU A 155 11.64 3.17 39.77
CA GLU A 155 13.07 2.95 39.47
C GLU A 155 13.27 2.04 38.25
N ALA A 156 12.36 1.09 38.00
CA ALA A 156 12.44 0.16 36.85
C ALA A 156 12.22 0.87 35.51
N ILE A 157 11.54 2.02 35.48
CA ILE A 157 11.35 2.82 34.27
C ILE A 157 12.72 3.25 33.69
N GLN A 158 13.59 3.76 34.56
CA GLN A 158 14.92 4.22 34.13
C GLN A 158 15.80 3.07 33.65
N GLU A 159 15.63 1.88 34.23
CA GLU A 159 16.39 0.68 33.86
C GLU A 159 15.92 0.14 32.50
N VAL A 160 14.61 0.12 32.24
CA VAL A 160 14.05 -0.22 30.92
C VAL A 160 14.57 0.74 29.84
N LEU A 161 14.52 2.06 30.07
CA LEU A 161 15.02 3.06 29.14
C LEU A 161 16.53 2.93 28.89
N ARG A 162 17.32 2.60 29.92
CA ARG A 162 18.75 2.31 29.80
C ARG A 162 19.01 1.11 28.91
N LEU A 163 18.31 0.00 29.13
CA LEU A 163 18.46 -1.22 28.34
C LEU A 163 18.11 -1.00 26.86
N VAL A 164 17.01 -0.29 26.58
CA VAL A 164 16.63 0.07 25.22
C VAL A 164 17.71 0.91 24.54
N ASN A 165 18.29 1.88 25.25
CA ASN A 165 19.34 2.75 24.72
C ASN A 165 20.67 2.00 24.51
N GLN A 166 21.05 1.11 25.43
CA GLN A 166 22.26 0.26 25.31
C GLN A 166 22.19 -0.69 24.11
N ASN A 167 21.00 -1.14 23.76
CA ASN A 167 20.77 -1.99 22.59
C ASN A 167 20.67 -1.18 21.26
N ASN A 168 21.05 0.12 21.25
CA ASN A 168 21.03 1.01 20.08
C ASN A 168 19.67 1.06 19.38
N MET A 169 18.58 0.97 20.12
CA MET A 169 17.23 1.11 19.58
C MET A 169 16.79 2.58 19.65
N ASN A 170 16.44 3.15 18.51
CA ASN A 170 15.91 4.51 18.47
C ASN A 170 14.47 4.50 18.97
N MET A 171 14.22 5.19 20.07
CA MET A 171 12.87 5.44 20.59
C MET A 171 12.23 6.57 19.78
N SER A 172 11.07 6.32 19.17
CA SER A 172 10.30 7.33 18.43
C SER A 172 9.21 7.96 19.28
N THR A 173 8.62 7.21 20.19
CA THR A 173 7.55 7.69 21.07
C THR A 173 7.69 7.04 22.44
N ILE A 174 7.46 7.82 23.49
CA ILE A 174 7.40 7.36 24.89
C ILE A 174 6.05 7.84 25.43
N GLU A 175 5.14 6.92 25.70
CA GLU A 175 3.90 7.21 26.41
C GLU A 175 3.98 6.61 27.81
N TYR A 176 3.67 7.42 28.78
CA TYR A 176 3.64 7.05 30.19
C TYR A 176 2.24 7.27 30.72
N ARG A 177 1.67 6.24 31.35
CA ARG A 177 0.35 6.32 31.94
C ARG A 177 0.36 5.64 33.31
N GLU A 178 -0.11 6.35 34.33
CA GLU A 178 -0.34 5.78 35.66
C GLU A 178 -1.78 5.26 35.74
N GLU A 179 -1.94 3.96 35.95
CA GLU A 179 -3.24 3.34 36.24
C GLU A 179 -3.28 2.92 37.72
N THR A 180 -4.24 3.49 38.44
CA THR A 180 -4.57 3.02 39.78
C THR A 180 -5.48 1.79 39.63
N ALA A 181 -5.05 0.62 40.10
CA ALA A 181 -5.86 -0.59 40.04
C ALA A 181 -7.25 -0.36 40.69
N PRO A 182 -8.35 -0.85 40.06
CA PRO A 182 -9.68 -0.67 40.60
C PRO A 182 -9.76 -1.30 42.00
N ARG A 183 -10.25 -0.53 42.99
CA ARG A 183 -10.39 -0.94 44.37
C ARG A 183 -11.33 -2.14 44.47
N SER A 184 -10.81 -3.30 44.78
CA SER A 184 -11.60 -4.37 45.32
C SER A 184 -11.89 -4.06 46.83
N PRO A 185 -13.11 -4.29 47.33
CA PRO A 185 -13.48 -3.92 48.73
C PRO A 185 -12.68 -4.63 49.81
N LEU A 186 -11.79 -5.55 49.48
CA LEU A 186 -11.08 -6.45 50.42
C LEU A 186 -9.53 -6.31 50.34
N ASP A 187 -8.96 -5.48 49.45
CA ASP A 187 -7.52 -5.39 49.29
C ASP A 187 -6.92 -4.09 49.87
N GLN A 188 -5.67 -4.23 50.31
CA GLN A 188 -4.79 -3.13 50.77
C GLN A 188 -4.69 -1.99 49.77
N PRO A 189 -4.25 -0.76 50.17
CA PRO A 189 -4.21 0.42 49.29
C PRO A 189 -3.54 0.08 47.98
N GLY A 190 -4.29 0.29 46.87
CA GLY A 190 -3.92 -0.16 45.53
C GLY A 190 -2.54 0.25 45.14
N LYS A 191 -1.73 -0.72 44.73
CA LYS A 191 -0.41 -0.48 44.10
C LYS A 191 -0.62 0.28 42.80
N SER A 192 -0.01 1.45 42.65
CA SER A 192 0.04 2.16 41.38
C SER A 192 0.81 1.29 40.37
N VAL A 193 0.19 1.02 39.25
CA VAL A 193 0.84 0.33 38.12
C VAL A 193 1.12 1.37 37.05
N PHE A 194 2.35 1.47 36.66
CA PHE A 194 2.79 2.36 35.60
C PHE A 194 2.85 1.59 34.28
N ILE A 195 2.16 2.05 33.26
CA ILE A 195 2.20 1.48 31.91
C ILE A 195 3.13 2.35 31.06
N LEU A 196 4.24 1.77 30.64
CA LEU A 196 5.22 2.37 29.75
C LEU A 196 5.06 1.79 28.35
N GLU A 197 4.67 2.62 27.38
CA GLU A 197 4.59 2.27 25.97
C GLU A 197 5.72 2.94 25.19
N LEU A 198 6.58 2.13 24.58
CA LEU A 198 7.71 2.59 23.80
C LEU A 198 7.56 2.14 22.35
N GLU A 199 7.59 3.08 21.41
CA GLU A 199 7.77 2.74 20.00
C GLU A 199 9.27 2.71 19.67
N LEU A 200 9.75 1.51 19.33
CA LEU A 200 11.15 1.23 19.04
C LEU A 200 11.35 1.06 17.53
N LYS A 201 12.32 1.79 17.01
CA LYS A 201 12.75 1.65 15.60
C LYS A 201 13.99 0.79 15.56
N MET A 202 13.85 -0.43 15.00
CA MET A 202 14.92 -1.41 14.95
C MET A 202 15.69 -1.39 13.65
N SER A 203 17.01 -1.55 13.76
CA SER A 203 17.87 -1.98 12.65
C SER A 203 17.88 -3.51 12.56
N SER A 204 17.95 -4.04 11.34
CA SER A 204 17.75 -5.46 10.96
C SER A 204 18.61 -6.52 11.67
N ARG A 205 19.52 -6.14 12.59
CA ARG A 205 20.46 -7.05 13.25
C ARG A 205 20.26 -7.22 14.76
N GLN A 206 19.20 -6.64 15.34
CA GLN A 206 19.03 -6.65 16.78
C GLN A 206 18.22 -7.85 17.26
N ASN A 207 18.65 -8.45 18.38
CA ASN A 207 18.02 -9.66 18.92
C ASN A 207 16.88 -9.28 19.88
N ILE A 208 15.64 -9.22 19.35
CA ILE A 208 14.42 -8.88 20.12
C ILE A 208 14.26 -9.80 21.33
N THR A 209 14.57 -11.09 21.17
CA THR A 209 14.39 -12.10 22.20
C THR A 209 15.31 -11.83 23.39
N GLN A 210 16.52 -11.34 23.13
CA GLN A 210 17.45 -10.99 24.19
C GLN A 210 16.95 -9.77 24.97
N LEU A 211 16.55 -8.69 24.28
CA LEU A 211 15.99 -7.52 24.93
C LEU A 211 14.74 -7.86 25.75
N PHE A 212 13.85 -8.72 25.22
CA PHE A 212 12.67 -9.15 25.92
C PHE A 212 12.99 -9.83 27.25
N ASN A 213 13.96 -10.75 27.23
CA ASN A 213 14.41 -11.45 28.43
C ASN A 213 15.06 -10.52 29.45
N GLU A 214 15.86 -9.56 28.97
CA GLU A 214 16.50 -8.56 29.82
C GLU A 214 15.46 -7.66 30.49
N VAL A 215 14.50 -7.12 29.74
CA VAL A 215 13.40 -6.28 30.28
C VAL A 215 12.55 -7.05 31.28
N ARG A 216 12.21 -8.31 31.01
CA ARG A 216 11.40 -9.15 31.90
C ARG A 216 12.10 -9.47 33.23
N ASN A 217 13.42 -9.47 33.26
CA ASN A 217 14.22 -9.77 34.45
C ASN A 217 14.44 -8.55 35.36
N ILE A 218 13.99 -7.37 34.95
CA ILE A 218 14.10 -6.14 35.79
C ILE A 218 13.17 -6.27 36.99
N SER A 219 13.71 -6.01 38.18
CA SER A 219 12.92 -6.00 39.42
C SER A 219 11.89 -4.88 39.41
N GLY A 220 10.61 -5.22 39.44
CA GLY A 220 9.49 -4.25 39.37
C GLY A 220 8.79 -4.19 38.02
N VAL A 221 9.18 -5.04 37.06
CA VAL A 221 8.44 -5.30 35.82
C VAL A 221 7.56 -6.51 36.04
N ASP A 222 6.24 -6.32 35.98
CA ASP A 222 5.26 -7.40 36.17
C ASP A 222 4.84 -8.02 34.82
N PHE A 223 4.84 -7.23 33.76
CA PHE A 223 4.45 -7.67 32.42
C PHE A 223 5.21 -6.90 31.35
N ALA A 224 5.65 -7.60 30.30
CA ALA A 224 6.23 -7.00 29.10
C ALA A 224 5.66 -7.69 27.86
N ARG A 225 5.33 -6.89 26.83
CA ARG A 225 4.79 -7.36 25.55
C ARG A 225 5.39 -6.56 24.40
N PHE A 226 5.72 -7.28 23.32
CA PHE A 226 6.03 -6.70 22.02
C PHE A 226 4.88 -6.94 21.04
N ASP A 227 4.44 -5.89 20.37
CA ASP A 227 3.45 -5.90 19.29
C ASP A 227 4.04 -5.39 17.97
#